data_8cfbbf45e580978bd61dc69861c92d37
#
_entry.id   8cfbbf45e580978bd61dc69861c92d37
#
_cell.length_a   1.000
_cell.length_b   1.000
_cell.length_c   1.000
_cell.angle_alpha   90.00
_cell.angle_beta   90.00
_cell.angle_gamma   90.00
#
_symmetry.space_group_name_H-M   'P 1'
#
loop_
_entity.id
_entity.type
_entity.pdbx_description
1 polymer ?
#
loop_
_entity_poly.entity_id
_entity_poly.type
_entity_poly.pdbx_seq_one_letter_code
_entity_poly.pdbx_strand_id
1 'polypeptide(L)'
;DTVIGYESASGALMNVRTDSYVGQVSDYLSTTTDDPARAVALAKETMNHSAPAKRITPDATPLSHSFVTYARFSFYPLMAFAVVTISTLMAALGRRAVRARLEATPVSGTSRSLGLLGACLVVGLAGWLWVFGLGVAVFGLGSVATSAPLLGVVAAAVGSYTLVAVSIGFLMGQIGLGQHAANAVANIGGMALSFLGGAWVPIEWLPDSLARAARLTPGYWADRAISGAYEATSMSAAVIGPLLVDCGICALLAVAVFSVA
;
A
#
# COMPACT_ATOMS: atom_id res chain seq x y z
N ASP A 1 -22.87 -35.02 -9.87
CA ASP A 1 -22.83 -34.47 -8.50
C ASP A 1 -21.57 -33.64 -8.35
N THR A 2 -21.75 -32.35 -8.40
CA THR A 2 -20.66 -31.37 -8.21
C THR A 2 -20.33 -31.35 -6.73
N VAL A 3 -19.11 -31.75 -6.38
CA VAL A 3 -18.59 -31.58 -5.02
C VAL A 3 -18.33 -30.09 -4.83
N ILE A 4 -19.17 -29.43 -4.03
CA ILE A 4 -18.94 -28.04 -3.63
C ILE A 4 -17.75 -28.04 -2.68
N GLY A 5 -16.57 -27.72 -3.21
CA GLY A 5 -15.38 -27.49 -2.41
C GLY A 5 -15.53 -26.24 -1.58
N TYR A 6 -14.97 -26.22 -0.37
CA TYR A 6 -14.86 -25.04 0.46
C TYR A 6 -14.24 -23.86 -0.32
N GLU A 7 -14.65 -22.63 -0.06
CA GLU A 7 -14.08 -21.40 -0.59
C GLU A 7 -12.64 -21.17 -0.05
N SER A 8 -11.73 -22.04 -0.42
CA SER A 8 -10.31 -21.97 -0.12
C SER A 8 -9.52 -22.03 -1.43
N ALA A 9 -8.32 -21.47 -1.45
CA ALA A 9 -7.43 -21.54 -2.61
C ALA A 9 -7.20 -23.01 -3.06
N SER A 10 -7.12 -23.94 -2.12
CA SER A 10 -6.99 -25.37 -2.38
C SER A 10 -8.26 -25.95 -3.01
N GLY A 11 -9.45 -25.53 -2.56
CA GLY A 11 -10.73 -25.94 -3.14
C GLY A 11 -10.91 -25.42 -4.56
N ALA A 12 -10.54 -24.15 -4.82
CA ALA A 12 -10.57 -23.57 -6.17
C ALA A 12 -9.63 -24.32 -7.14
N LEU A 13 -8.42 -24.65 -6.71
CA LEU A 13 -7.48 -25.45 -7.50
C LEU A 13 -8.00 -26.88 -7.79
N MET A 14 -8.67 -27.50 -6.79
CA MET A 14 -9.28 -28.80 -6.95
C MET A 14 -10.42 -28.76 -7.98
N ASN A 15 -11.28 -27.74 -7.91
CA ASN A 15 -12.36 -27.55 -8.87
C ASN A 15 -11.82 -27.36 -10.30
N VAL A 16 -10.83 -26.48 -10.50
CA VAL A 16 -10.21 -26.25 -11.80
C VAL A 16 -9.59 -27.55 -12.36
N ARG A 17 -8.93 -28.35 -11.51
CA ARG A 17 -8.37 -29.64 -11.92
C ARG A 17 -9.45 -30.65 -12.30
N THR A 18 -10.53 -30.71 -11.51
CA THR A 18 -11.65 -31.62 -11.76
C THR A 18 -12.37 -31.25 -13.06
N ASP A 19 -12.67 -29.98 -13.24
CA ASP A 19 -13.33 -29.47 -14.46
C ASP A 19 -12.46 -29.69 -15.70
N SER A 20 -11.15 -29.45 -15.59
CA SER A 20 -10.18 -29.75 -16.65
C SER A 20 -10.15 -31.25 -17.02
N TYR A 21 -10.18 -32.11 -16.01
CA TYR A 21 -10.17 -33.55 -16.22
C TYR A 21 -11.47 -34.04 -16.89
N VAL A 22 -12.62 -33.61 -16.38
CA VAL A 22 -13.93 -33.97 -16.96
C VAL A 22 -14.06 -33.42 -18.37
N GLY A 23 -13.63 -32.19 -18.63
CA GLY A 23 -13.59 -31.60 -19.96
C GLY A 23 -12.76 -32.42 -20.95
N GLN A 24 -11.54 -32.81 -20.57
CA GLN A 24 -10.69 -33.63 -21.42
C GLN A 24 -11.27 -35.03 -21.70
N VAL A 25 -11.87 -35.68 -20.72
CA VAL A 25 -12.56 -36.96 -20.93
C VAL A 25 -13.71 -36.80 -21.93
N SER A 26 -14.50 -35.74 -21.78
CA SER A 26 -15.59 -35.43 -22.74
C SER A 26 -15.09 -35.15 -24.15
N ASP A 27 -14.00 -34.42 -24.30
CA ASP A 27 -13.38 -34.11 -25.59
C ASP A 27 -12.85 -35.37 -26.27
N TYR A 28 -12.19 -36.28 -25.53
CA TYR A 28 -11.73 -37.55 -26.07
C TYR A 28 -12.89 -38.46 -26.48
N LEU A 29 -13.99 -38.49 -25.73
CA LEU A 29 -15.19 -39.23 -26.09
C LEU A 29 -15.86 -38.70 -27.37
N SER A 30 -15.81 -37.37 -27.56
CA SER A 30 -16.45 -36.75 -28.76
C SER A 30 -15.58 -36.80 -30.01
N THR A 31 -14.24 -36.85 -29.87
CA THR A 31 -13.34 -36.68 -31.03
C THR A 31 -12.46 -37.88 -31.37
N THR A 32 -12.14 -38.74 -30.38
CA THR A 32 -11.08 -39.74 -30.56
C THR A 32 -11.51 -41.18 -30.30
N THR A 33 -12.43 -41.45 -29.39
CA THR A 33 -12.86 -42.81 -29.05
C THR A 33 -14.26 -42.84 -28.43
N ASP A 34 -15.05 -43.87 -28.80
CA ASP A 34 -16.36 -44.15 -28.18
C ASP A 34 -16.22 -44.99 -26.88
N ASP A 35 -15.01 -45.44 -26.56
CA ASP A 35 -14.76 -46.23 -25.35
C ASP A 35 -14.41 -45.34 -24.13
N PRO A 36 -15.29 -45.31 -23.11
CA PRO A 36 -15.08 -44.48 -21.89
C PRO A 36 -13.78 -44.80 -21.15
N ALA A 37 -13.39 -46.10 -21.11
CA ALA A 37 -12.18 -46.53 -20.42
C ALA A 37 -10.91 -45.98 -21.09
N ARG A 38 -10.90 -45.94 -22.40
CA ARG A 38 -9.80 -45.42 -23.21
C ARG A 38 -9.75 -43.88 -23.15
N ALA A 39 -10.87 -43.19 -23.13
CA ALA A 39 -10.94 -41.75 -22.97
C ALA A 39 -10.39 -41.30 -21.58
N VAL A 40 -10.73 -42.01 -20.51
CA VAL A 40 -10.20 -41.80 -19.17
C VAL A 40 -8.69 -42.03 -19.12
N ALA A 41 -8.17 -43.09 -19.77
CA ALA A 41 -6.73 -43.39 -19.81
C ALA A 41 -5.95 -42.26 -20.53
N LEU A 42 -6.45 -41.76 -21.68
CA LEU A 42 -5.84 -40.68 -22.42
C LEU A 42 -5.89 -39.34 -21.66
N ALA A 43 -7.00 -39.01 -21.02
CA ALA A 43 -7.09 -37.81 -20.20
C ALA A 43 -6.12 -37.85 -19.01
N LYS A 44 -5.96 -39.00 -18.37
CA LYS A 44 -5.00 -39.18 -17.28
C LYS A 44 -3.55 -39.05 -17.75
N GLU A 45 -3.22 -39.58 -18.91
CA GLU A 45 -1.90 -39.45 -19.53
C GLU A 45 -1.62 -37.97 -19.88
N THR A 46 -2.56 -37.27 -20.48
CA THR A 46 -2.44 -35.85 -20.83
C THR A 46 -2.26 -34.97 -19.58
N MET A 47 -2.99 -35.24 -18.49
CA MET A 47 -2.83 -34.51 -17.24
C MET A 47 -1.51 -34.77 -16.53
N ASN A 48 -0.89 -35.93 -16.75
CA ASN A 48 0.45 -36.22 -16.22
C ASN A 48 1.57 -35.59 -17.05
N HIS A 49 1.30 -35.19 -18.28
CA HIS A 49 2.22 -34.40 -19.09
C HIS A 49 2.16 -32.96 -18.62
N SER A 50 3.04 -32.59 -17.70
CA SER A 50 3.28 -31.18 -17.35
C SER A 50 3.88 -30.50 -18.57
N ALA A 51 3.06 -29.84 -19.38
CA ALA A 51 3.60 -28.81 -20.26
C ALA A 51 4.31 -27.80 -19.38
N PRO A 52 5.60 -27.48 -19.62
CA PRO A 52 6.27 -26.42 -18.89
C PRO A 52 5.50 -25.14 -19.18
N ALA A 53 4.65 -24.74 -18.24
CA ALA A 53 3.97 -23.45 -18.33
C ALA A 53 5.07 -22.40 -18.26
N LYS A 54 5.54 -21.95 -19.44
CA LYS A 54 6.37 -20.76 -19.51
C LYS A 54 5.48 -19.63 -19.06
N ARG A 55 5.68 -19.20 -17.83
CA ARG A 55 5.07 -17.97 -17.33
C ARG A 55 5.49 -16.88 -18.32
N ILE A 56 4.60 -16.46 -19.20
CA ILE A 56 4.78 -15.23 -19.95
C ILE A 56 4.62 -14.13 -18.90
N THR A 57 5.72 -13.83 -18.20
CA THR A 57 5.80 -12.54 -17.50
C THR A 57 5.77 -11.53 -18.65
N PRO A 58 4.78 -10.62 -18.70
CA PRO A 58 4.90 -9.43 -19.53
C PRO A 58 6.27 -8.83 -19.21
N ASP A 59 6.98 -8.37 -20.24
CA ASP A 59 8.34 -7.84 -20.13
C ASP A 59 8.57 -7.20 -18.77
N ALA A 60 9.54 -7.71 -18.04
CA ALA A 60 9.74 -7.60 -16.62
C ALA A 60 9.20 -6.27 -16.06
N THR A 61 8.15 -6.33 -15.24
CA THR A 61 7.71 -5.16 -14.49
C THR A 61 8.95 -4.58 -13.82
N PRO A 62 9.34 -3.34 -14.11
CA PRO A 62 10.65 -2.83 -13.70
C PRO A 62 10.82 -2.76 -12.18
N LEU A 63 9.71 -2.88 -11.43
CA LEU A 63 9.70 -2.95 -9.98
C LEU A 63 9.37 -4.38 -9.52
N SER A 64 10.05 -4.87 -8.50
CA SER A 64 9.76 -6.18 -7.93
C SER A 64 8.40 -6.19 -7.23
N HIS A 65 7.60 -7.24 -7.40
CA HIS A 65 6.32 -7.42 -6.72
C HIS A 65 6.45 -7.30 -5.19
N SER A 66 7.50 -7.90 -4.64
CA SER A 66 7.76 -7.86 -3.19
C SER A 66 8.03 -6.43 -2.70
N PHE A 67 8.76 -5.62 -3.48
CA PHE A 67 8.99 -4.21 -3.14
C PHE A 67 7.71 -3.39 -3.13
N VAL A 68 6.88 -3.54 -4.16
CA VAL A 68 5.60 -2.84 -4.28
C VAL A 68 4.65 -3.24 -3.15
N THR A 69 4.53 -4.53 -2.87
CA THR A 69 3.75 -5.03 -1.74
C THR A 69 4.24 -4.46 -0.42
N TYR A 70 5.55 -4.46 -0.18
CA TYR A 70 6.15 -3.84 1.01
C TYR A 70 5.82 -2.35 1.11
N ALA A 71 5.95 -1.59 0.01
CA ALA A 71 5.64 -0.16 -0.02
C ALA A 71 4.17 0.12 0.32
N ARG A 72 3.23 -0.67 -0.19
CA ARG A 72 1.80 -0.57 0.13
C ARG A 72 1.52 -0.89 1.60
N PHE A 73 2.09 -1.98 2.12
CA PHE A 73 1.93 -2.36 3.52
C PHE A 73 2.59 -1.39 4.51
N SER A 74 3.55 -0.57 4.06
CA SER A 74 4.23 0.43 4.88
C SER A 74 3.34 1.59 5.34
N PHE A 75 2.18 1.81 4.72
CA PHE A 75 1.27 2.90 5.07
C PHE A 75 0.80 2.82 6.53
N TYR A 76 0.39 1.64 6.97
CA TYR A 76 -0.05 1.46 8.35
C TYR A 76 1.06 1.72 9.38
N PRO A 77 2.25 1.10 9.32
CA PRO A 77 3.29 1.38 10.30
C PRO A 77 3.81 2.82 10.25
N LEU A 78 3.84 3.46 9.07
CA LEU A 78 4.20 4.89 8.97
C LEU A 78 3.17 5.78 9.67
N MET A 79 1.88 5.50 9.49
CA MET A 79 0.81 6.21 10.20
C MET A 79 0.94 6.01 11.70
N ALA A 80 1.07 4.77 12.16
CA ALA A 80 1.20 4.45 13.58
C ALA A 80 2.44 5.12 14.19
N PHE A 81 3.60 5.03 13.53
CA PHE A 81 4.83 5.65 13.97
C PHE A 81 4.69 7.17 14.07
N ALA A 82 4.25 7.84 13.00
CA ALA A 82 4.19 9.30 12.97
C ALA A 82 3.19 9.84 14.00
N VAL A 83 1.96 9.31 14.03
CA VAL A 83 0.91 9.81 14.94
C VAL A 83 1.30 9.59 16.39
N VAL A 84 1.78 8.40 16.77
CA VAL A 84 2.16 8.11 18.17
C VAL A 84 3.37 8.90 18.59
N THR A 85 4.41 8.96 17.77
CA THR A 85 5.65 9.67 18.12
C THR A 85 5.42 11.16 18.24
N ILE A 86 4.73 11.76 17.27
CA ILE A 86 4.49 13.21 17.25
C ILE A 86 3.54 13.62 18.36
N SER A 87 2.43 12.91 18.58
CA SER A 87 1.51 13.23 19.68
C SER A 87 2.17 13.07 21.06
N THR A 88 3.05 12.07 21.22
CA THR A 88 3.83 11.91 22.47
C THR A 88 4.83 13.06 22.66
N LEU A 89 5.52 13.47 21.60
CA LEU A 89 6.42 14.62 21.61
C LEU A 89 5.68 15.89 22.01
N MET A 90 4.53 16.15 21.36
CA MET A 90 3.69 17.31 21.63
C MET A 90 3.17 17.30 23.07
N ALA A 91 2.72 16.15 23.59
CA ALA A 91 2.28 16.00 24.97
C ALA A 91 3.42 16.27 25.98
N ALA A 92 4.64 15.85 25.65
CA ALA A 92 5.81 16.12 26.49
C ALA A 92 6.14 17.63 26.54
N LEU A 93 6.07 18.31 25.40
CA LEU A 93 6.29 19.76 25.29
C LEU A 93 5.15 20.58 25.93
N GLY A 94 3.93 20.06 25.95
CA GLY A 94 2.75 20.67 26.57
C GLY A 94 2.72 20.59 28.09
N ARG A 95 3.65 19.87 28.77
CA ARG A 95 3.73 19.80 30.23
C ARG A 95 3.94 21.18 30.81
N ARG A 96 3.21 21.55 31.87
CA ARG A 96 3.25 22.88 32.50
C ARG A 96 4.65 23.42 32.71
N ALA A 97 5.56 22.61 33.28
CA ALA A 97 6.93 23.03 33.56
C ALA A 97 7.77 23.31 32.30
N VAL A 98 7.57 22.54 31.24
CA VAL A 98 8.26 22.74 29.94
C VAL A 98 7.67 23.94 29.22
N ARG A 99 6.35 24.02 29.17
CA ARG A 99 5.63 25.14 28.55
C ARG A 99 5.98 26.47 29.18
N ALA A 100 5.99 26.58 30.51
CA ALA A 100 6.38 27.80 31.21
C ALA A 100 7.82 28.25 30.88
N ARG A 101 8.76 27.31 30.72
CA ARG A 101 10.13 27.62 30.29
C ARG A 101 10.17 28.11 28.84
N LEU A 102 9.40 27.47 27.95
CA LEU A 102 9.31 27.86 26.55
C LEU A 102 8.66 29.24 26.39
N GLU A 103 7.67 29.59 27.23
CA GLU A 103 7.00 30.89 27.24
C GLU A 103 7.88 32.00 27.80
N ALA A 104 8.81 31.68 28.71
CA ALA A 104 9.78 32.64 29.27
C ALA A 104 10.93 32.98 28.29
N THR A 105 11.07 32.26 27.16
CA THR A 105 12.11 32.57 26.15
C THR A 105 11.64 33.73 25.23
N PRO A 106 12.55 34.63 24.81
CA PRO A 106 12.21 35.75 23.92
C PRO A 106 12.03 35.32 22.45
N VAL A 107 11.24 34.25 22.23
CA VAL A 107 10.96 33.69 20.89
C VAL A 107 9.49 33.95 20.56
N SER A 108 9.21 34.48 19.36
CA SER A 108 7.85 34.73 18.92
C SER A 108 7.02 33.43 18.83
N GLY A 109 5.72 33.50 19.06
CA GLY A 109 4.82 32.35 18.97
C GLY A 109 4.89 31.67 17.60
N THR A 110 4.96 32.47 16.53
CA THR A 110 5.08 31.96 15.14
C THR A 110 6.37 31.17 14.94
N SER A 111 7.52 31.70 15.42
CA SER A 111 8.80 31.00 15.31
C SER A 111 8.81 29.68 16.08
N ARG A 112 8.11 29.64 17.23
CA ARG A 112 7.96 28.43 18.03
C ARG A 112 7.09 27.39 17.31
N SER A 113 5.96 27.79 16.74
CA SER A 113 5.07 26.89 15.98
C SER A 113 5.76 26.33 14.75
N LEU A 114 6.49 27.18 14.01
CA LEU A 114 7.28 26.71 12.85
C LEU A 114 8.41 25.76 13.25
N GLY A 115 9.10 26.04 14.38
CA GLY A 115 10.12 25.14 14.91
C GLY A 115 9.54 23.77 15.30
N LEU A 116 8.36 23.78 15.90
CA LEU A 116 7.66 22.55 16.27
C LEU A 116 7.20 21.75 15.06
N LEU A 117 6.62 22.42 14.06
CA LEU A 117 6.27 21.82 12.79
C LEU A 117 7.51 21.23 12.10
N GLY A 118 8.62 21.97 12.07
CA GLY A 118 9.90 21.50 11.53
C GLY A 118 10.39 20.24 12.24
N ALA A 119 10.30 20.17 13.57
CA ALA A 119 10.66 18.98 14.33
C ALA A 119 9.78 17.78 13.98
N CYS A 120 8.47 17.98 13.82
CA CYS A 120 7.55 16.92 13.38
C CYS A 120 7.85 16.44 11.96
N LEU A 121 8.18 17.34 11.05
CA LEU A 121 8.60 16.98 9.69
C LEU A 121 9.91 16.18 9.68
N VAL A 122 10.88 16.52 10.54
CA VAL A 122 12.12 15.74 10.69
C VAL A 122 11.83 14.33 11.17
N VAL A 123 10.92 14.16 12.15
CA VAL A 123 10.49 12.83 12.62
C VAL A 123 9.84 12.04 11.48
N GLY A 124 8.95 12.66 10.70
CA GLY A 124 8.33 12.04 9.53
C GLY A 124 9.35 11.65 8.48
N LEU A 125 10.29 12.54 8.16
CA LEU A 125 11.36 12.27 7.21
C LEU A 125 12.24 11.09 7.66
N ALA A 126 12.58 11.02 8.93
CA ALA A 126 13.35 9.91 9.48
C ALA A 126 12.58 8.57 9.35
N GLY A 127 11.29 8.56 9.66
CA GLY A 127 10.43 7.39 9.48
C GLY A 127 10.32 6.96 8.01
N TRP A 128 10.12 7.91 7.11
CA TRP A 128 10.07 7.68 5.68
C TRP A 128 11.39 7.11 5.14
N LEU A 129 12.52 7.75 5.49
CA LEU A 129 13.85 7.28 5.07
C LEU A 129 14.14 5.87 5.59
N TRP A 130 13.77 5.59 6.84
CA TRP A 130 13.94 4.26 7.42
C TRP A 130 13.12 3.21 6.68
N VAL A 131 11.82 3.43 6.53
CA VAL A 131 10.91 2.46 5.92
C VAL A 131 11.21 2.29 4.43
N PHE A 132 11.32 3.39 3.69
CA PHE A 132 11.60 3.34 2.25
C PHE A 132 13.01 2.79 1.97
N GLY A 133 14.02 3.25 2.71
CA GLY A 133 15.39 2.78 2.60
C GLY A 133 15.54 1.29 2.89
N LEU A 134 14.86 0.79 3.93
CA LEU A 134 14.82 -0.63 4.24
C LEU A 134 14.15 -1.43 3.10
N GLY A 135 13.04 -0.94 2.58
CA GLY A 135 12.34 -1.57 1.45
C GLY A 135 13.23 -1.67 0.20
N VAL A 136 13.95 -0.60 -0.13
CA VAL A 136 14.92 -0.60 -1.23
C VAL A 136 16.08 -1.56 -0.95
N ALA A 137 16.63 -1.55 0.26
CA ALA A 137 17.77 -2.41 0.62
C ALA A 137 17.41 -3.90 0.56
N VAL A 138 16.20 -4.28 0.96
CA VAL A 138 15.79 -5.70 1.03
C VAL A 138 15.20 -6.20 -0.28
N PHE A 139 14.39 -5.39 -0.96
CA PHE A 139 13.57 -5.84 -2.10
C PHE A 139 13.82 -5.05 -3.38
N GLY A 140 14.44 -3.87 -3.32
CA GLY A 140 14.48 -2.90 -4.40
C GLY A 140 15.84 -2.67 -5.04
N LEU A 141 16.92 -3.31 -4.59
CA LEU A 141 18.29 -3.05 -5.09
C LEU A 141 18.42 -3.26 -6.61
N GLY A 142 17.75 -4.29 -7.16
CA GLY A 142 17.74 -4.53 -8.61
C GLY A 142 17.04 -3.43 -9.39
N SER A 143 16.02 -2.80 -8.82
CA SER A 143 15.23 -1.73 -9.45
C SER A 143 15.94 -0.37 -9.43
N VAL A 144 16.92 -0.17 -8.56
CA VAL A 144 17.68 1.09 -8.49
C VAL A 144 18.43 1.36 -9.80
N ALA A 145 19.05 0.33 -10.37
CA ALA A 145 19.82 0.48 -11.60
C ALA A 145 18.95 0.54 -12.87
N THR A 146 17.79 -0.16 -12.85
CA THR A 146 16.96 -0.36 -14.06
C THR A 146 15.77 0.57 -14.14
N SER A 147 15.26 1.06 -13.00
CA SER A 147 13.93 1.68 -12.89
C SER A 147 13.89 2.87 -11.93
N ALA A 148 15.00 3.60 -11.81
CA ALA A 148 15.13 4.73 -10.89
C ALA A 148 13.97 5.74 -10.97
N PRO A 149 13.42 6.13 -12.14
CA PRO A 149 12.29 7.05 -12.20
C PRO A 149 11.01 6.50 -11.55
N LEU A 150 10.70 5.23 -11.75
CA LEU A 150 9.52 4.59 -11.12
C LEU A 150 9.74 4.37 -9.63
N LEU A 151 10.96 4.05 -9.21
CA LEU A 151 11.34 4.01 -7.80
C LEU A 151 11.15 5.37 -7.15
N GLY A 152 11.46 6.47 -7.86
CA GLY A 152 11.21 7.85 -7.44
C GLY A 152 9.71 8.14 -7.24
N VAL A 153 8.83 7.62 -8.09
CA VAL A 153 7.37 7.73 -7.92
C VAL A 153 6.92 7.02 -6.63
N VAL A 154 7.41 5.79 -6.39
CA VAL A 154 7.08 5.07 -5.14
C VAL A 154 7.61 5.82 -3.92
N ALA A 155 8.83 6.38 -3.99
CA ALA A 155 9.38 7.23 -2.95
C ALA A 155 8.49 8.45 -2.66
N ALA A 156 8.03 9.13 -3.70
CA ALA A 156 7.14 10.28 -3.60
C ALA A 156 5.77 9.89 -3.04
N ALA A 157 5.21 8.75 -3.45
CA ALA A 157 3.93 8.25 -2.95
C ALA A 157 3.98 7.92 -1.45
N VAL A 158 4.99 7.15 -1.02
CA VAL A 158 5.19 6.82 0.40
C VAL A 158 5.52 8.10 1.20
N GLY A 159 6.28 9.03 0.63
CA GLY A 159 6.62 10.32 1.23
C GLY A 159 5.39 11.22 1.41
N SER A 160 4.55 11.36 0.41
CA SER A 160 3.31 12.14 0.49
C SER A 160 2.34 11.56 1.52
N TYR A 161 2.21 10.24 1.61
CA TYR A 161 1.43 9.58 2.66
C TYR A 161 2.04 9.81 4.06
N THR A 162 3.37 9.80 4.17
CA THR A 162 4.05 10.14 5.43
C THR A 162 3.74 11.57 5.87
N LEU A 163 3.67 12.53 4.94
CA LEU A 163 3.25 13.90 5.28
C LEU A 163 1.83 13.95 5.85
N VAL A 164 0.90 13.14 5.33
CA VAL A 164 -0.44 13.00 5.90
C VAL A 164 -0.37 12.43 7.32
N ALA A 165 0.42 11.40 7.54
CA ALA A 165 0.60 10.82 8.87
C ALA A 165 1.17 11.83 9.88
N VAL A 166 2.14 12.63 9.46
CA VAL A 166 2.72 13.73 10.26
C VAL A 166 1.67 14.80 10.56
N SER A 167 0.87 15.20 9.57
CA SER A 167 -0.18 16.22 9.76
C SER A 167 -1.25 15.78 10.74
N ILE A 168 -1.68 14.52 10.68
CA ILE A 168 -2.62 13.94 11.65
C ILE A 168 -1.98 13.89 13.05
N GLY A 169 -0.74 13.44 13.16
CA GLY A 169 -0.02 13.43 14.44
C GLY A 169 0.13 14.82 15.05
N PHE A 170 0.43 15.81 14.22
CA PHE A 170 0.52 17.21 14.63
C PHE A 170 -0.84 17.74 15.10
N LEU A 171 -1.91 17.52 14.35
CA LEU A 171 -3.27 17.88 14.72
C LEU A 171 -3.69 17.24 16.06
N MET A 172 -3.44 15.95 16.23
CA MET A 172 -3.73 15.24 17.50
C MET A 172 -2.96 15.86 18.69
N GLY A 173 -1.72 16.23 18.45
CA GLY A 173 -0.88 16.91 19.46
C GLY A 173 -1.42 18.31 19.81
N GLN A 174 -1.88 19.10 18.83
CA GLN A 174 -2.44 20.44 19.04
C GLN A 174 -3.76 20.40 19.83
N ILE A 175 -4.63 19.44 19.52
CA ILE A 175 -5.90 19.23 20.25
C ILE A 175 -5.64 18.75 21.69
N GLY A 176 -4.42 18.30 21.98
CA GLY A 176 -4.07 17.83 23.33
C GLY A 176 -4.67 16.47 23.68
N LEU A 177 -4.91 15.61 22.69
CA LEU A 177 -5.41 14.26 22.91
C LEU A 177 -4.43 13.44 23.77
N GLY A 178 -4.97 12.72 24.73
CA GLY A 178 -4.19 11.81 25.57
C GLY A 178 -3.58 10.67 24.74
N GLN A 179 -2.52 10.07 25.24
CA GLN A 179 -1.74 9.02 24.55
C GLN A 179 -2.61 7.83 24.11
N HIS A 180 -3.61 7.44 24.90
CA HIS A 180 -4.54 6.36 24.55
C HIS A 180 -5.40 6.70 23.31
N ALA A 181 -5.90 7.93 23.25
CA ALA A 181 -6.68 8.38 22.08
C ALA A 181 -5.81 8.51 20.83
N ALA A 182 -4.58 9.03 20.96
CA ALA A 182 -3.61 9.09 19.87
C ALA A 182 -3.26 7.68 19.35
N ASN A 183 -3.06 6.70 20.23
CA ASN A 183 -2.85 5.30 19.85
C ASN A 183 -4.07 4.70 19.13
N ALA A 184 -5.28 5.00 19.59
CA ALA A 184 -6.50 4.53 18.94
C ALA A 184 -6.62 5.10 17.51
N VAL A 185 -6.42 6.41 17.34
CA VAL A 185 -6.40 7.06 16.02
C VAL A 185 -5.30 6.49 15.12
N ALA A 186 -4.09 6.29 15.67
CA ALA A 186 -2.97 5.74 14.92
C ALA A 186 -3.25 4.33 14.40
N ASN A 187 -3.78 3.46 15.23
CA ASN A 187 -3.99 2.05 14.89
C ASN A 187 -5.30 1.85 14.12
N ILE A 188 -6.43 2.31 14.66
CA ILE A 188 -7.73 2.10 14.01
C ILE A 188 -7.84 2.95 12.74
N GLY A 189 -7.48 4.24 12.82
CA GLY A 189 -7.48 5.14 11.66
C GLY A 189 -6.48 4.72 10.61
N GLY A 190 -5.26 4.37 11.01
CA GLY A 190 -4.21 3.88 10.10
C GLY A 190 -4.62 2.59 9.38
N MET A 191 -5.22 1.64 10.09
CA MET A 191 -5.75 0.41 9.52
C MET A 191 -6.90 0.71 8.55
N ALA A 192 -7.89 1.49 8.97
CA ALA A 192 -9.03 1.87 8.13
C ALA A 192 -8.58 2.58 6.84
N LEU A 193 -7.66 3.53 6.92
CA LEU A 193 -7.11 4.24 5.76
C LEU A 193 -6.30 3.32 4.84
N SER A 194 -5.58 2.33 5.38
CA SER A 194 -4.83 1.36 4.60
C SER A 194 -5.75 0.39 3.86
N PHE A 195 -6.85 -0.04 4.49
CA PHE A 195 -7.88 -0.86 3.84
C PHE A 195 -8.64 -0.09 2.76
N LEU A 196 -9.20 1.07 3.12
CA LEU A 196 -9.97 1.90 2.18
C LEU A 196 -9.10 2.44 1.05
N GLY A 197 -7.81 2.67 1.31
CA GLY A 197 -6.88 3.17 0.31
C GLY A 197 -6.50 2.17 -0.77
N GLY A 198 -6.85 0.89 -0.64
CA GLY A 198 -6.46 -0.15 -1.60
C GLY A 198 -5.14 -0.85 -1.28
N ALA A 199 -4.41 -0.38 -0.25
CA ALA A 199 -3.09 -0.92 0.06
C ALA A 199 -3.09 -2.39 0.49
N TRP A 200 -4.14 -2.84 1.20
CA TRP A 200 -4.27 -4.22 1.69
C TRP A 200 -5.31 -5.03 0.93
N VAL A 201 -6.35 -4.38 0.45
CA VAL A 201 -7.42 -5.00 -0.32
C VAL A 201 -7.59 -4.24 -1.62
N PRO A 202 -7.47 -4.88 -2.79
CA PRO A 202 -7.70 -4.24 -4.08
C PRO A 202 -9.06 -3.52 -4.11
N ILE A 203 -9.08 -2.30 -4.64
CA ILE A 203 -10.28 -1.46 -4.64
C ILE A 203 -11.43 -2.09 -5.45
N GLU A 204 -11.07 -2.90 -6.44
CA GLU A 204 -12.00 -3.64 -7.30
C GLU A 204 -12.82 -4.68 -6.52
N TRP A 205 -12.36 -5.08 -5.33
CA TRP A 205 -13.06 -6.03 -4.45
C TRP A 205 -13.98 -5.33 -3.45
N LEU A 206 -13.91 -4.00 -3.37
CA LEU A 206 -14.77 -3.23 -2.48
C LEU A 206 -16.12 -2.93 -3.15
N PRO A 207 -17.22 -2.89 -2.39
CA PRO A 207 -18.49 -2.39 -2.87
C PRO A 207 -18.36 -0.96 -3.44
N ASP A 208 -19.14 -0.62 -4.46
CA ASP A 208 -19.09 0.67 -5.17
C ASP A 208 -19.17 1.90 -4.24
N SER A 209 -19.93 1.79 -3.15
CA SER A 209 -20.04 2.87 -2.15
C SER A 209 -18.73 3.11 -1.42
N LEU A 210 -18.01 2.04 -1.03
CA LEU A 210 -16.71 2.12 -0.37
C LEU A 210 -15.61 2.53 -1.34
N ALA A 211 -15.64 2.03 -2.58
CA ALA A 211 -14.69 2.44 -3.62
C ALA A 211 -14.80 3.94 -3.94
N ARG A 212 -16.01 4.53 -3.89
CA ARG A 212 -16.20 5.98 -4.01
C ARG A 212 -15.66 6.75 -2.80
N ALA A 213 -15.91 6.24 -1.59
CA ALA A 213 -15.39 6.85 -0.36
C ALA A 213 -13.85 6.77 -0.30
N ALA A 214 -13.26 5.69 -0.79
CA ALA A 214 -11.82 5.51 -0.87
C ALA A 214 -11.11 6.68 -1.58
N ARG A 215 -11.71 7.23 -2.63
CA ARG A 215 -11.15 8.37 -3.40
C ARG A 215 -10.98 9.65 -2.58
N LEU A 216 -11.64 9.76 -1.43
CA LEU A 216 -11.50 10.88 -0.49
C LEU A 216 -10.34 10.64 0.48
N THR A 217 -9.75 9.46 0.49
CA THR A 217 -8.67 9.09 1.41
C THR A 217 -7.29 9.31 0.77
N PRO A 218 -6.30 9.74 1.54
CA PRO A 218 -4.93 9.90 1.03
C PRO A 218 -4.31 8.57 0.60
N GLY A 219 -4.69 7.45 1.26
CA GLY A 219 -4.22 6.12 0.92
C GLY A 219 -4.54 5.72 -0.51
N TYR A 220 -5.73 6.07 -1.01
CA TYR A 220 -6.14 5.80 -2.39
C TYR A 220 -5.18 6.40 -3.42
N TRP A 221 -4.83 7.67 -3.26
CA TRP A 221 -3.97 8.38 -4.21
C TRP A 221 -2.54 7.89 -4.17
N ALA A 222 -2.02 7.63 -2.96
CA ALA A 222 -0.69 7.06 -2.80
C ALA A 222 -0.61 5.62 -3.35
N ASP A 223 -1.61 4.79 -3.10
CA ASP A 223 -1.67 3.42 -3.61
C ASP A 223 -1.81 3.38 -5.13
N ARG A 224 -2.64 4.27 -5.71
CA ARG A 224 -2.80 4.39 -7.17
C ARG A 224 -1.49 4.77 -7.86
N ALA A 225 -0.71 5.67 -7.26
CA ALA A 225 0.61 6.03 -7.77
C ALA A 225 1.58 4.84 -7.74
N ILE A 226 1.58 4.05 -6.65
CA ILE A 226 2.43 2.85 -6.52
C ILE A 226 2.00 1.77 -7.51
N SER A 227 0.69 1.51 -7.65
CA SER A 227 0.14 0.53 -8.59
C SER A 227 0.44 0.91 -10.03
N GLY A 228 0.24 2.18 -10.39
CA GLY A 228 0.57 2.68 -11.72
C GLY A 228 2.08 2.62 -12.03
N ALA A 229 2.94 2.83 -11.03
CA ALA A 229 4.39 2.65 -11.19
C ALA A 229 4.76 1.17 -11.39
N TYR A 230 4.03 0.26 -10.76
CA TYR A 230 4.23 -1.19 -10.93
C TYR A 230 3.79 -1.69 -12.30
N GLU A 231 2.66 -1.19 -12.81
CA GLU A 231 2.08 -1.56 -14.10
C GLU A 231 2.74 -0.83 -15.29
N ALA A 232 3.60 0.15 -15.02
CA ALA A 232 4.22 0.96 -16.04
C ALA A 232 5.09 0.12 -16.99
N THR A 233 4.79 0.19 -18.28
CA THR A 233 5.55 -0.46 -19.36
C THR A 233 6.67 0.43 -19.91
N SER A 234 6.69 1.72 -19.55
CA SER A 234 7.70 2.69 -19.98
C SER A 234 7.96 3.73 -18.90
N MET A 235 9.14 4.35 -18.96
CA MET A 235 9.55 5.41 -18.03
C MET A 235 9.42 6.80 -18.67
N SER A 236 8.48 6.99 -19.58
CA SER A 236 8.24 8.27 -20.24
C SER A 236 7.59 9.29 -19.30
N ALA A 237 7.80 10.57 -19.54
CA ALA A 237 7.15 11.64 -18.79
C ALA A 237 5.61 11.57 -18.87
N ALA A 238 5.07 11.04 -19.97
CA ALA A 238 3.64 10.83 -20.15
C ALA A 238 3.05 9.79 -19.18
N VAL A 239 3.84 8.81 -18.75
CA VAL A 239 3.44 7.79 -17.76
C VAL A 239 3.69 8.30 -16.33
N ILE A 240 4.85 8.89 -16.09
CA ILE A 240 5.27 9.34 -14.75
C ILE A 240 4.48 10.57 -14.29
N GLY A 241 4.16 11.49 -15.20
CA GLY A 241 3.46 12.74 -14.86
C GLY A 241 2.15 12.54 -14.10
N PRO A 242 1.19 11.74 -14.59
CA PRO A 242 -0.05 11.43 -13.88
C PRO A 242 0.17 10.82 -12.49
N LEU A 243 1.18 9.94 -12.34
CA LEU A 243 1.48 9.30 -11.06
C LEU A 243 2.01 10.31 -10.02
N LEU A 244 2.81 11.29 -10.46
CA LEU A 244 3.26 12.39 -9.60
C LEU A 244 2.11 13.33 -9.23
N VAL A 245 1.10 13.51 -10.10
CA VAL A 245 -0.12 14.26 -9.76
C VAL A 245 -0.87 13.55 -8.63
N ASP A 246 -0.96 12.22 -8.63
CA ASP A 246 -1.57 11.47 -7.54
C ASP A 246 -0.81 11.66 -6.22
N CYS A 247 0.52 11.64 -6.25
CA CYS A 247 1.34 11.99 -5.08
C CYS A 247 1.08 13.42 -4.61
N GLY A 248 0.91 14.36 -5.55
CA GLY A 248 0.56 15.76 -5.28
C GLY A 248 -0.80 15.91 -4.59
N ILE A 249 -1.82 15.19 -5.04
CA ILE A 249 -3.14 15.18 -4.40
C ILE A 249 -3.04 14.65 -2.96
N CYS A 250 -2.30 13.56 -2.76
CA CYS A 250 -2.04 13.04 -1.41
C CYS A 250 -1.35 14.09 -0.52
N ALA A 251 -0.34 14.79 -1.03
CA ALA A 251 0.36 15.85 -0.30
C ALA A 251 -0.55 17.06 0.00
N LEU A 252 -1.44 17.43 -0.93
CA LEU A 252 -2.43 18.49 -0.69
C LEU A 252 -3.39 18.17 0.45
N LEU A 253 -3.79 16.89 0.61
CA LEU A 253 -4.57 16.44 1.76
C LEU A 253 -3.80 16.65 3.07
N ALA A 254 -2.48 16.40 3.09
CA ALA A 254 -1.65 16.71 4.25
C ALA A 254 -1.65 18.21 4.57
N VAL A 255 -1.50 19.07 3.55
CA VAL A 255 -1.55 20.54 3.71
C VAL A 255 -2.90 20.98 4.25
N ALA A 256 -4.00 20.40 3.76
CA ALA A 256 -5.34 20.68 4.27
C ALA A 256 -5.47 20.36 5.77
N VAL A 257 -4.93 19.22 6.23
CA VAL A 257 -4.92 18.88 7.67
C VAL A 257 -4.02 19.82 8.47
N PHE A 258 -2.84 20.18 7.96
CA PHE A 258 -1.96 21.17 8.62
C PHE A 258 -2.60 22.55 8.73
N SER A 259 -3.46 22.96 7.76
CA SER A 259 -4.12 24.27 7.80
C SER A 259 -5.18 24.38 8.88
N VAL A 260 -5.68 23.27 9.38
CA VAL A 260 -6.68 23.18 10.46
C VAL A 260 -6.01 23.03 11.83
N ALA A 261 -4.75 22.59 11.85
CA ALA A 261 -3.96 22.30 13.05
C ALA A 261 -3.16 23.51 13.53
#